data_a491cacc262cf7970d49d190b42940af
#
_entry.id   a491cacc262cf7970d49d190b42940af
#
_cell.length_a   1.000
_cell.length_b   1.000
_cell.length_c   1.000
_cell.angle_alpha   90.00
_cell.angle_beta   90.00
_cell.angle_gamma   90.00
#
_symmetry.space_group_name_H-M   'P 1'
#
loop_
_entity.id
_entity.type
_entity.pdbx_description
1 polymer ?
#
loop_
_entity_poly.entity_id
_entity_poly.type
_entity_poly.pdbx_seq_one_letter_code
_entity_poly.pdbx_strand_id
1 'polypeptide(L)'
;TILSTLIILFTGEFLPKTLFKNNANRLLAIFAPLAYVFYVVLWPISRFSTLISKCMLRLVGIKMDKESDDEGFSKVDLDYLVQSSIDNAENDEIDDEVKMFQNALDFSETKVRDCMVPRTEINAVDINDCTTQQLMQKFIESGNSKIVVYNDDIDHIVGYIHSSEMFRNPDDWKEHLCTMPFVPETMMAQKLMHIFLQQKKSLGVVVDEFGGTSGLVSLEDIVEEILGDIEDEHDSTTYIATKVGEDEYMLSARLEIDKVNDMFGLDLPESDEYMTVGGLILHEYQGFPKLNEVVKIGRFE
;
A
#
# COMPACT_ATOMS: atom_id res chain seq x y z
N THR A 1 6.84 -44.31 -31.54
CA THR A 1 7.37 -43.35 -30.53
C THR A 1 6.43 -42.17 -30.30
N ILE A 2 6.03 -41.42 -31.35
CA ILE A 2 5.13 -40.21 -31.20
C ILE A 2 3.80 -40.58 -30.56
N LEU A 3 3.16 -41.66 -31.01
CA LEU A 3 1.89 -42.12 -30.48
C LEU A 3 1.97 -42.54 -28.99
N SER A 4 3.06 -43.26 -28.64
CA SER A 4 3.30 -43.65 -27.25
C SER A 4 3.57 -42.47 -26.32
N THR A 5 4.32 -41.49 -26.81
CA THR A 5 4.56 -40.26 -26.06
C THR A 5 3.27 -39.44 -25.81
N LEU A 6 2.41 -39.38 -26.82
CA LEU A 6 1.12 -38.66 -26.74
C LEU A 6 0.15 -39.38 -25.76
N ILE A 7 0.11 -40.70 -25.75
CA ILE A 7 -0.66 -41.49 -24.80
C ILE A 7 -0.16 -41.29 -23.38
N ILE A 8 1.15 -41.33 -23.16
CA ILE A 8 1.75 -41.11 -21.83
C ILE A 8 1.49 -39.72 -21.33
N LEU A 9 1.63 -38.69 -22.17
CA LEU A 9 1.36 -37.32 -21.83
C LEU A 9 -0.13 -37.10 -21.48
N PHE A 10 -1.02 -37.69 -22.27
CA PHE A 10 -2.46 -37.57 -22.01
C PHE A 10 -2.88 -38.30 -20.73
N THR A 11 -2.46 -39.54 -20.55
CA THR A 11 -2.88 -40.38 -19.40
C THR A 11 -2.08 -40.10 -18.13
N GLY A 12 -0.80 -39.73 -18.24
CA GLY A 12 0.10 -39.51 -17.11
C GLY A 12 0.11 -38.08 -16.57
N GLU A 13 -0.21 -37.12 -17.41
CA GLU A 13 -0.14 -35.72 -17.03
C GLU A 13 -1.46 -34.97 -17.16
N PHE A 14 -2.05 -34.93 -18.35
CA PHE A 14 -3.24 -34.11 -18.62
C PHE A 14 -4.48 -34.59 -17.87
N LEU A 15 -4.79 -35.87 -17.98
CA LEU A 15 -5.99 -36.47 -17.39
C LEU A 15 -6.00 -36.42 -15.85
N PRO A 16 -4.92 -36.76 -15.13
CA PRO A 16 -4.88 -36.60 -13.69
C PRO A 16 -5.03 -35.13 -13.24
N LYS A 17 -4.31 -34.19 -13.89
CA LYS A 17 -4.40 -32.75 -13.55
C LYS A 17 -5.83 -32.25 -13.69
N THR A 18 -6.51 -32.57 -14.80
CA THR A 18 -7.88 -32.12 -15.06
C THR A 18 -8.88 -32.73 -14.06
N LEU A 19 -8.72 -34.02 -13.75
CA LEU A 19 -9.59 -34.69 -12.77
C LEU A 19 -9.43 -34.10 -11.36
N PHE A 20 -8.20 -33.84 -10.93
CA PHE A 20 -7.94 -33.24 -9.63
C PHE A 20 -8.39 -31.77 -9.56
N LYS A 21 -8.26 -31.01 -10.63
CA LYS A 21 -8.74 -29.62 -10.70
C LYS A 21 -10.26 -29.56 -10.51
N ASN A 22 -11.01 -30.44 -11.15
CA ASN A 22 -12.49 -30.40 -11.12
C ASN A 22 -13.13 -31.03 -9.86
N ASN A 23 -12.49 -32.02 -9.24
CA ASN A 23 -13.07 -32.77 -8.13
C ASN A 23 -12.05 -33.08 -7.03
N ALA A 24 -11.26 -32.07 -6.62
CA ALA A 24 -10.15 -32.21 -5.68
C ALA A 24 -10.53 -32.97 -4.40
N ASN A 25 -11.61 -32.59 -3.73
CA ASN A 25 -12.00 -33.18 -2.45
C ASN A 25 -12.41 -34.66 -2.55
N ARG A 26 -13.14 -35.05 -3.62
CA ARG A 26 -13.56 -36.46 -3.81
C ARG A 26 -12.38 -37.35 -4.17
N LEU A 27 -11.51 -36.89 -5.06
CA LEU A 27 -10.33 -37.64 -5.47
C LEU A 27 -9.34 -37.75 -4.33
N LEU A 28 -9.13 -36.69 -3.55
CA LEU A 28 -8.30 -36.73 -2.35
C LEU A 28 -8.79 -37.80 -1.36
N ALA A 29 -10.11 -37.86 -1.10
CA ALA A 29 -10.69 -38.88 -0.21
C ALA A 29 -10.49 -40.33 -0.71
N ILE A 30 -10.55 -40.56 -2.03
CA ILE A 30 -10.34 -41.87 -2.64
C ILE A 30 -8.86 -42.26 -2.58
N PHE A 31 -7.95 -41.33 -2.84
CA PHE A 31 -6.50 -41.59 -2.87
C PHE A 31 -5.80 -41.47 -1.51
N ALA A 32 -6.45 -40.88 -0.49
CA ALA A 32 -5.89 -40.69 0.84
C ALA A 32 -5.40 -42.02 1.48
N PRO A 33 -6.12 -43.17 1.45
CA PRO A 33 -5.62 -44.40 2.02
C PRO A 33 -4.33 -44.90 1.33
N LEU A 34 -4.28 -44.75 0.00
CA LEU A 34 -3.09 -45.14 -0.78
C LEU A 34 -1.88 -44.24 -0.44
N ALA A 35 -2.13 -42.91 -0.39
CA ALA A 35 -1.11 -41.94 0.02
C ALA A 35 -0.60 -42.21 1.44
N TYR A 36 -1.48 -42.60 2.37
CA TYR A 36 -1.11 -42.96 3.73
C TYR A 36 -0.20 -44.19 3.79
N VAL A 37 -0.47 -45.20 2.98
CA VAL A 37 0.42 -46.38 2.88
C VAL A 37 1.80 -45.97 2.41
N PHE A 38 1.90 -45.17 1.36
CA PHE A 38 3.19 -44.63 0.89
C PHE A 38 3.89 -43.79 1.95
N TYR A 39 3.15 -42.94 2.67
CA TYR A 39 3.68 -42.16 3.77
C TYR A 39 4.33 -43.03 4.84
N VAL A 40 3.64 -44.09 5.29
CA VAL A 40 4.17 -44.99 6.31
C VAL A 40 5.40 -45.74 5.82
N VAL A 41 5.44 -46.20 4.56
CA VAL A 41 6.58 -46.88 3.97
C VAL A 41 7.79 -45.95 3.77
N LEU A 42 7.55 -44.71 3.36
CA LEU A 42 8.61 -43.74 3.10
C LEU A 42 9.08 -43.00 4.36
N TRP A 43 8.31 -43.01 5.44
CA TRP A 43 8.63 -42.30 6.68
C TRP A 43 10.04 -42.67 7.26
N PRO A 44 10.44 -43.94 7.36
CA PRO A 44 11.76 -44.27 7.88
C PRO A 44 12.89 -43.79 6.97
N ILE A 45 12.67 -43.78 5.64
CA ILE A 45 13.63 -43.28 4.66
C ILE A 45 13.81 -41.77 4.80
N SER A 46 12.71 -41.05 4.95
CA SER A 46 12.72 -39.61 5.17
C SER A 46 13.45 -39.26 6.48
N ARG A 47 13.15 -39.95 7.58
CA ARG A 47 13.83 -39.78 8.87
C ARG A 47 15.35 -40.01 8.76
N PHE A 48 15.75 -41.04 8.03
CA PHE A 48 17.16 -41.35 7.81
C PHE A 48 17.86 -40.26 7.00
N SER A 49 17.22 -39.77 5.92
CA SER A 49 17.74 -38.66 5.11
C SER A 49 17.90 -37.38 5.93
N THR A 50 16.89 -37.03 6.75
CA THR A 50 16.95 -35.87 7.64
C THR A 50 18.08 -36.00 8.67
N LEU A 51 18.32 -37.20 9.19
CA LEU A 51 19.38 -37.42 10.16
C LEU A 51 20.78 -37.25 9.52
N ILE A 52 20.98 -37.73 8.29
CA ILE A 52 22.20 -37.50 7.52
C ILE A 52 22.39 -35.99 7.26
N SER A 53 21.34 -35.29 6.80
CA SER A 53 21.38 -33.85 6.53
C SER A 53 21.76 -33.06 7.78
N LYS A 54 21.11 -33.34 8.93
CA LYS A 54 21.47 -32.73 10.22
C LYS A 54 22.90 -33.00 10.66
N CYS A 55 23.39 -34.18 10.38
CA CYS A 55 24.79 -34.56 10.70
C CYS A 55 25.77 -33.77 9.82
N MET A 56 25.49 -33.63 8.52
CA MET A 56 26.33 -32.84 7.59
C MET A 56 26.34 -31.36 7.95
N LEU A 57 25.20 -30.80 8.24
CA LEU A 57 25.08 -29.38 8.64
C LEU A 57 25.84 -29.08 9.95
N ARG A 58 25.81 -30.03 10.90
CA ARG A 58 26.56 -29.90 12.15
C ARG A 58 28.08 -29.97 11.92
N LEU A 59 28.55 -30.80 10.94
CA LEU A 59 29.95 -30.84 10.55
C LEU A 59 30.45 -29.54 9.88
N VAL A 60 29.57 -28.84 9.16
CA VAL A 60 29.87 -27.53 8.52
C VAL A 60 29.76 -26.38 9.54
N GLY A 61 29.33 -26.62 10.79
CA GLY A 61 29.26 -25.60 11.84
C GLY A 61 28.05 -24.69 11.77
N ILE A 62 27.06 -25.01 10.94
CA ILE A 62 25.81 -24.25 10.83
C ILE A 62 24.91 -24.65 12.00
N LYS A 63 24.66 -23.73 12.93
CA LYS A 63 23.67 -23.92 13.99
C LYS A 63 22.28 -23.78 13.37
N MET A 64 21.51 -24.85 13.39
CA MET A 64 20.06 -24.74 13.12
C MET A 64 19.39 -24.13 14.34
N ASP A 65 18.87 -22.93 14.22
CA ASP A 65 17.94 -22.38 15.19
C ASP A 65 16.69 -23.26 15.25
N LYS A 66 16.24 -23.53 16.47
CA LYS A 66 15.08 -24.39 16.74
C LYS A 66 13.73 -23.77 16.37
N GLU A 67 13.73 -22.54 15.83
CA GLU A 67 12.54 -21.80 15.48
C GLU A 67 11.99 -22.08 14.08
N SER A 68 12.66 -22.91 13.28
CA SER A 68 12.23 -23.23 11.91
C SER A 68 11.42 -24.53 11.77
N ASP A 69 10.97 -25.16 12.87
CA ASP A 69 10.07 -26.33 12.82
C ASP A 69 8.56 -25.95 12.85
N ASP A 70 8.22 -24.67 12.97
CA ASP A 70 6.89 -24.16 12.61
C ASP A 70 6.89 -23.86 11.11
N GLU A 71 6.50 -24.84 10.32
CA GLU A 71 6.15 -24.69 8.90
C GLU A 71 4.85 -23.85 8.78
N GLY A 72 4.86 -22.64 9.32
CA GLY A 72 3.93 -21.61 8.95
C GLY A 72 4.27 -21.15 7.53
N PHE A 73 3.26 -20.93 6.71
CA PHE A 73 3.45 -20.32 5.40
C PHE A 73 4.35 -19.09 5.54
N SER A 74 5.46 -19.08 4.82
CA SER A 74 6.32 -17.89 4.71
C SER A 74 5.56 -16.78 4.00
N LYS A 75 5.89 -15.50 4.28
CA LYS A 75 5.36 -14.35 3.52
C LYS A 75 5.50 -14.58 2.01
N VAL A 76 6.64 -15.15 1.58
CA VAL A 76 6.93 -15.47 0.17
C VAL A 76 5.98 -16.54 -0.39
N ASP A 77 5.61 -17.54 0.41
CA ASP A 77 4.67 -18.60 -0.02
C ASP A 77 3.24 -18.05 -0.15
N LEU A 78 2.85 -17.13 0.74
CA LEU A 78 1.56 -16.45 0.70
C LEU A 78 1.48 -15.50 -0.50
N ASP A 79 2.52 -14.71 -0.73
CA ASP A 79 2.62 -13.81 -1.87
C ASP A 79 2.53 -14.58 -3.20
N TYR A 80 3.26 -15.68 -3.32
CA TYR A 80 3.17 -16.57 -4.49
C TYR A 80 1.75 -17.15 -4.70
N LEU A 81 1.04 -17.52 -3.63
CA LEU A 81 -0.32 -18.03 -3.74
C LEU A 81 -1.31 -16.94 -4.20
N VAL A 82 -1.17 -15.73 -3.69
CA VAL A 82 -1.98 -14.58 -4.10
C VAL A 82 -1.71 -14.24 -5.55
N GLN A 83 -0.44 -14.07 -5.92
CA GLN A 83 -0.05 -13.77 -7.30
C GLN A 83 -0.55 -14.85 -8.28
N SER A 84 -0.41 -16.12 -7.91
CA SER A 84 -0.93 -17.22 -8.74
C SER A 84 -2.46 -17.24 -8.86
N SER A 85 -3.18 -16.67 -7.91
CA SER A 85 -4.63 -16.53 -7.95
C SER A 85 -5.04 -15.38 -8.88
N ILE A 86 -4.30 -14.28 -8.84
CA ILE A 86 -4.46 -13.13 -9.73
C ILE A 86 -4.20 -13.54 -11.18
N ASP A 87 -3.07 -14.22 -11.46
CA ASP A 87 -2.68 -14.67 -12.80
C ASP A 87 -3.66 -15.70 -13.42
N ASN A 88 -4.42 -16.41 -12.57
CA ASN A 88 -5.42 -17.38 -13.02
C ASN A 88 -6.85 -16.83 -13.07
N ALA A 89 -7.09 -15.60 -12.67
CA ALA A 89 -8.38 -14.93 -12.80
C ALA A 89 -8.59 -14.57 -14.29
N GLU A 90 -9.46 -15.30 -14.98
CA GLU A 90 -9.79 -15.10 -16.41
C GLU A 90 -10.72 -13.89 -16.66
N ASN A 91 -11.08 -13.10 -15.65
CA ASN A 91 -11.93 -11.92 -15.79
C ASN A 91 -11.35 -10.75 -14.98
N ASP A 92 -11.47 -9.54 -15.54
CA ASP A 92 -10.95 -8.24 -15.11
C ASP A 92 -11.37 -7.73 -13.71
N GLU A 93 -11.99 -8.56 -12.88
CA GLU A 93 -12.35 -8.21 -11.51
C GLU A 93 -11.50 -9.06 -10.54
N ILE A 94 -10.33 -8.52 -10.18
CA ILE A 94 -9.64 -9.01 -8.99
C ILE A 94 -10.51 -8.59 -7.79
N ASP A 95 -11.00 -9.58 -7.02
CA ASP A 95 -11.80 -9.32 -5.83
C ASP A 95 -11.04 -8.35 -4.90
N ASP A 96 -11.69 -7.30 -4.42
CA ASP A 96 -11.09 -6.27 -3.55
C ASP A 96 -10.48 -6.88 -2.29
N GLU A 97 -11.00 -8.03 -1.83
CA GLU A 97 -10.43 -8.82 -0.75
C GLU A 97 -9.02 -9.34 -1.07
N VAL A 98 -8.74 -9.68 -2.32
CA VAL A 98 -7.41 -10.16 -2.75
C VAL A 98 -6.42 -9.01 -2.77
N LYS A 99 -6.84 -7.83 -3.27
CA LYS A 99 -6.03 -6.60 -3.24
C LYS A 99 -5.71 -6.18 -1.80
N MET A 100 -6.73 -6.15 -0.94
CA MET A 100 -6.56 -5.84 0.49
C MET A 100 -5.58 -6.80 1.17
N PHE A 101 -5.64 -8.09 0.83
CA PHE A 101 -4.71 -9.07 1.38
C PHE A 101 -3.28 -8.83 0.91
N GLN A 102 -3.09 -8.48 -0.37
CA GLN A 102 -1.77 -8.12 -0.92
C GLN A 102 -1.23 -6.86 -0.25
N ASN A 103 -2.03 -5.79 -0.18
CA ASN A 103 -1.66 -4.56 0.50
C ASN A 103 -1.25 -4.83 1.97
N ALA A 104 -1.97 -5.72 2.67
CA ALA A 104 -1.61 -6.10 4.04
C ALA A 104 -0.27 -6.82 4.14
N LEU A 105 0.14 -7.61 3.14
CA LEU A 105 1.47 -8.22 3.07
C LEU A 105 2.55 -7.17 2.84
N ASP A 106 2.30 -6.21 1.95
CA ASP A 106 3.25 -5.15 1.57
C ASP A 106 3.38 -4.08 2.65
N PHE A 107 2.29 -3.83 3.41
CA PHE A 107 2.26 -2.89 4.53
C PHE A 107 3.38 -3.12 5.56
N SER A 108 3.87 -4.35 5.70
CA SER A 108 4.99 -4.64 6.60
C SER A 108 6.29 -3.92 6.23
N GLU A 109 6.43 -3.46 4.99
CA GLU A 109 7.59 -2.76 4.44
C GLU A 109 7.34 -1.28 4.17
N THR A 110 6.06 -0.84 4.23
CA THR A 110 5.65 0.55 4.02
C THR A 110 6.23 1.47 5.09
N LYS A 111 6.80 2.58 4.68
CA LYS A 111 7.35 3.62 5.56
C LYS A 111 6.36 4.76 5.71
N VAL A 112 6.51 5.51 6.80
CA VAL A 112 5.68 6.69 7.09
C VAL A 112 5.71 7.73 5.96
N ARG A 113 6.85 7.89 5.30
CA ARG A 113 7.00 8.83 4.16
C ARG A 113 6.14 8.45 2.95
N ASP A 114 5.81 7.16 2.81
CA ASP A 114 5.07 6.63 1.65
C ASP A 114 3.56 6.90 1.80
N CYS A 115 3.07 7.07 3.05
CA CYS A 115 1.67 7.35 3.39
C CYS A 115 1.41 8.73 4.02
N MET A 116 2.38 9.63 4.04
CA MET A 116 2.22 10.97 4.64
C MET A 116 1.63 11.98 3.66
N VAL A 117 0.86 12.93 4.20
CA VAL A 117 0.52 14.16 3.50
C VAL A 117 1.76 15.07 3.47
N PRO A 118 2.25 15.49 2.29
CA PRO A 118 3.46 16.29 2.18
C PRO A 118 3.33 17.67 2.85
N ARG A 119 4.46 18.24 3.29
CA ARG A 119 4.56 19.59 3.90
C ARG A 119 3.76 20.67 3.15
N THR A 120 3.81 20.62 1.82
CA THR A 120 3.18 21.62 0.95
C THR A 120 1.66 21.58 0.97
N GLU A 121 1.08 20.50 1.46
CA GLU A 121 -0.38 20.28 1.52
C GLU A 121 -0.94 20.38 2.93
N ILE A 122 -0.09 20.66 3.92
CA ILE A 122 -0.51 20.78 5.31
C ILE A 122 -1.43 21.99 5.48
N ASN A 123 -2.65 21.75 5.92
CA ASN A 123 -3.55 22.81 6.38
C ASN A 123 -3.19 23.22 7.80
N ALA A 124 -2.52 24.36 7.94
CA ALA A 124 -2.03 24.86 9.21
C ALA A 124 -2.34 26.34 9.43
N VAL A 125 -2.25 26.78 10.70
CA VAL A 125 -2.40 28.18 11.11
C VAL A 125 -1.31 28.54 12.12
N ASP A 126 -0.89 29.83 12.08
CA ASP A 126 0.02 30.36 13.09
C ASP A 126 -0.73 30.67 14.38
N ILE A 127 -0.19 30.22 15.51
CA ILE A 127 -0.76 30.44 16.83
C ILE A 127 -0.82 31.94 17.21
N ASN A 128 0.10 32.74 16.69
CA ASN A 128 0.23 34.15 17.03
C ASN A 128 -0.78 35.02 16.26
N ASP A 129 -1.01 34.71 14.99
CA ASP A 129 -1.75 35.58 14.07
C ASP A 129 -3.19 35.12 13.84
N CYS A 130 -3.55 33.88 14.18
CA CYS A 130 -4.87 33.32 13.90
C CYS A 130 -5.91 33.67 14.97
N THR A 131 -6.96 34.36 14.57
CA THR A 131 -8.17 34.62 15.39
C THR A 131 -9.13 33.42 15.34
N THR A 132 -10.04 33.32 16.35
CA THR A 132 -11.07 32.28 16.36
C THR A 132 -11.93 32.29 15.10
N GLN A 133 -12.26 33.48 14.56
CA GLN A 133 -13.05 33.60 13.33
C GLN A 133 -12.29 33.09 12.09
N GLN A 134 -11.01 33.43 11.98
CA GLN A 134 -10.15 32.92 10.88
C GLN A 134 -9.97 31.42 10.94
N LEU A 135 -9.79 30.87 12.15
CA LEU A 135 -9.71 29.43 12.34
C LEU A 135 -11.00 28.73 11.94
N MET A 136 -12.17 29.30 12.32
CA MET A 136 -13.48 28.76 11.93
C MET A 136 -13.66 28.79 10.41
N GLN A 137 -13.26 29.89 9.76
CA GLN A 137 -13.28 30.02 8.31
C GLN A 137 -12.37 28.98 7.64
N LYS A 138 -11.18 28.76 8.19
CA LYS A 138 -10.23 27.76 7.69
C LYS A 138 -10.80 26.34 7.75
N PHE A 139 -11.54 25.99 8.81
CA PHE A 139 -12.26 24.70 8.89
C PHE A 139 -13.31 24.56 7.79
N ILE A 140 -14.07 25.61 7.53
CA ILE A 140 -15.12 25.62 6.50
C ILE A 140 -14.50 25.46 5.10
N GLU A 141 -13.41 26.19 4.83
CA GLU A 141 -12.76 26.19 3.52
C GLU A 141 -12.01 24.87 3.23
N SER A 142 -11.33 24.31 4.24
CA SER A 142 -10.55 23.10 4.05
C SER A 142 -11.38 21.82 4.12
N GLY A 143 -12.54 21.85 4.78
CA GLY A 143 -13.34 20.66 5.07
C GLY A 143 -12.71 19.69 6.09
N ASN A 144 -11.49 19.98 6.56
CA ASN A 144 -10.76 19.10 7.45
C ASN A 144 -11.37 19.09 8.86
N SER A 145 -11.32 17.96 9.54
CA SER A 145 -11.71 17.85 10.95
C SER A 145 -10.62 18.31 11.92
N LYS A 146 -9.38 18.41 11.47
CA LYS A 146 -8.20 18.77 12.28
C LYS A 146 -7.35 19.78 11.50
N ILE A 147 -6.94 20.88 12.15
CA ILE A 147 -6.03 21.88 11.59
C ILE A 147 -4.80 21.94 12.48
N VAL A 148 -3.64 21.88 11.84
CA VAL A 148 -2.33 21.95 12.51
C VAL A 148 -2.06 23.38 12.95
N VAL A 149 -1.42 23.53 14.10
CA VAL A 149 -1.03 24.82 14.67
C VAL A 149 0.46 24.84 14.85
N TYR A 150 1.10 25.85 14.29
CA TYR A 150 2.54 26.09 14.39
C TYR A 150 2.84 27.45 15.03
N ASN A 151 4.09 27.69 15.39
CA ASN A 151 4.57 28.94 15.97
C ASN A 151 5.67 29.53 15.08
N ASP A 152 5.38 30.62 14.41
CA ASP A 152 6.21 31.37 13.47
C ASP A 152 6.57 30.61 12.17
N ASP A 153 6.94 29.33 12.28
CA ASP A 153 7.33 28.49 11.15
C ASP A 153 6.68 27.12 11.26
N ILE A 154 6.33 26.51 10.11
CA ILE A 154 5.74 25.19 10.00
C ILE A 154 6.67 24.08 10.56
N ASP A 155 7.96 24.35 10.74
CA ASP A 155 8.88 23.44 11.41
C ASP A 155 8.72 23.46 12.94
N HIS A 156 7.98 24.43 13.48
CA HIS A 156 7.66 24.55 14.90
C HIS A 156 6.19 24.23 15.19
N ILE A 157 5.75 23.02 14.88
CA ILE A 157 4.39 22.59 15.15
C ILE A 157 4.20 22.42 16.66
N VAL A 158 3.18 23.10 17.22
CA VAL A 158 2.81 23.03 18.64
C VAL A 158 1.69 22.04 18.93
N GLY A 159 0.88 21.72 17.94
CA GLY A 159 -0.23 20.80 18.08
C GLY A 159 -1.23 20.90 16.96
N TYR A 160 -2.44 20.42 17.21
CA TYR A 160 -3.59 20.60 16.31
C TYR A 160 -4.82 20.97 17.12
N ILE A 161 -5.79 21.59 16.45
CA ILE A 161 -7.13 21.84 16.98
C ILE A 161 -8.14 21.00 16.21
N HIS A 162 -9.13 20.45 16.92
CA HIS A 162 -10.21 19.68 16.32
C HIS A 162 -11.44 20.58 16.08
N SER A 163 -12.13 20.41 14.96
CA SER A 163 -13.30 21.19 14.58
C SER A 163 -14.42 21.18 15.64
N SER A 164 -14.56 20.09 16.40
CA SER A 164 -15.53 19.98 17.49
C SER A 164 -15.36 21.04 18.57
N GLU A 165 -14.15 21.57 18.78
CA GLU A 165 -13.91 22.62 19.77
C GLU A 165 -14.54 23.96 19.33
N MET A 166 -14.68 24.18 18.02
CA MET A 166 -15.34 25.39 17.51
C MET A 166 -16.84 25.44 17.84
N PHE A 167 -17.50 24.27 17.95
CA PHE A 167 -18.91 24.21 18.36
C PHE A 167 -19.12 24.60 19.81
N ARG A 168 -18.08 24.57 20.64
CA ARG A 168 -18.12 25.03 22.03
C ARG A 168 -17.98 26.55 22.16
N ASN A 169 -17.67 27.22 21.04
CA ASN A 169 -17.44 28.68 20.95
C ASN A 169 -16.42 29.13 22.03
N PRO A 170 -15.20 28.64 22.02
CA PRO A 170 -14.22 28.94 23.07
C PRO A 170 -13.81 30.42 22.99
N ASP A 171 -13.67 31.06 24.15
CA ASP A 171 -13.12 32.41 24.26
C ASP A 171 -11.68 32.48 23.76
N ASP A 172 -10.89 31.45 24.10
CA ASP A 172 -9.54 31.23 23.56
C ASP A 172 -9.39 29.77 23.10
N TRP A 173 -9.30 29.57 21.79
CA TRP A 173 -9.12 28.26 21.20
C TRP A 173 -7.75 27.62 21.49
N LYS A 174 -6.75 28.45 21.84
CA LYS A 174 -5.37 28.00 22.11
C LYS A 174 -5.26 27.09 23.34
N GLU A 175 -6.20 27.21 24.28
CA GLU A 175 -6.26 26.35 25.47
C GLU A 175 -6.70 24.91 25.13
N HIS A 176 -7.27 24.69 23.94
CA HIS A 176 -7.80 23.39 23.51
C HIS A 176 -6.88 22.63 22.52
N LEU A 177 -5.62 23.03 22.43
CA LEU A 177 -4.64 22.37 21.57
C LEU A 177 -4.37 20.92 22.01
N CYS A 178 -4.44 20.03 21.03
CA CYS A 178 -4.11 18.63 21.16
C CYS A 178 -2.66 18.39 20.73
N THR A 179 -1.89 17.66 21.53
CA THR A 179 -0.53 17.27 21.16
C THR A 179 -0.51 16.06 20.26
N MET A 180 0.49 15.96 19.39
CA MET A 180 0.73 14.83 18.50
C MET A 180 2.20 14.36 18.58
N PRO A 181 2.49 13.08 18.28
CA PRO A 181 3.85 12.57 18.24
C PRO A 181 4.62 13.10 17.03
N PHE A 182 5.94 13.26 17.20
CA PHE A 182 6.88 13.50 16.12
C PHE A 182 7.56 12.18 15.76
N VAL A 183 7.56 11.83 14.48
CA VAL A 183 8.07 10.55 13.99
C VAL A 183 8.98 10.77 12.78
N PRO A 184 10.08 10.01 12.64
CA PRO A 184 10.94 10.14 11.47
C PRO A 184 10.26 9.50 10.24
N GLU A 185 10.48 10.07 9.08
CA GLU A 185 9.94 9.61 7.78
C GLU A 185 10.35 8.16 7.43
N THR A 186 11.48 7.70 7.95
CA THR A 186 12.00 6.33 7.74
C THR A 186 11.36 5.27 8.65
N MET A 187 10.47 5.68 9.59
CA MET A 187 9.76 4.74 10.47
C MET A 187 8.82 3.87 9.65
N MET A 188 8.68 2.59 10.04
CA MET A 188 7.67 1.70 9.45
C MET A 188 6.26 2.14 9.85
N ALA A 189 5.34 2.20 8.89
CA ALA A 189 3.95 2.59 9.10
C ALA A 189 3.25 1.70 10.15
N GLN A 190 3.54 0.39 10.13
CA GLN A 190 3.05 -0.56 11.13
C GLN A 190 3.44 -0.16 12.55
N LYS A 191 4.68 0.30 12.75
CA LYS A 191 5.15 0.75 14.08
C LYS A 191 4.42 2.02 14.53
N LEU A 192 4.20 2.95 13.61
CA LEU A 192 3.45 4.18 13.89
C LEU A 192 1.99 3.87 14.23
N MET A 193 1.35 2.97 13.51
CA MET A 193 0.00 2.49 13.82
C MET A 193 -0.11 1.98 15.25
N HIS A 194 0.86 1.18 15.71
CA HIS A 194 0.91 0.73 17.11
C HIS A 194 1.04 1.89 18.11
N ILE A 195 1.86 2.90 17.80
CA ILE A 195 2.01 4.10 18.65
C ILE A 195 0.67 4.84 18.74
N PHE A 196 -0.02 5.05 17.62
CA PHE A 196 -1.31 5.72 17.58
C PHE A 196 -2.35 4.99 18.43
N LEU A 197 -2.48 3.68 18.24
CA LEU A 197 -3.43 2.85 19.02
C LEU A 197 -3.11 2.85 20.53
N GLN A 198 -1.83 2.74 20.89
CA GLN A 198 -1.40 2.71 22.29
C GLN A 198 -1.59 4.06 22.98
N GLN A 199 -1.28 5.17 22.29
CA GLN A 199 -1.38 6.52 22.82
C GLN A 199 -2.76 7.17 22.61
N LYS A 200 -3.67 6.48 21.90
CA LYS A 200 -4.98 7.02 21.48
C LYS A 200 -4.83 8.34 20.72
N LYS A 201 -3.87 8.38 19.82
CA LYS A 201 -3.64 9.48 18.88
C LYS A 201 -4.04 9.04 17.48
N SER A 202 -4.38 10.00 16.63
CA SER A 202 -4.76 9.75 15.25
C SER A 202 -4.06 10.68 14.25
N LEU A 203 -3.09 11.47 14.72
CA LEU A 203 -2.32 12.37 13.88
C LEU A 203 -0.90 12.49 14.42
N GLY A 204 0.09 12.49 13.52
CA GLY A 204 1.51 12.65 13.83
C GLY A 204 2.22 13.60 12.88
N VAL A 205 3.25 14.26 13.36
CA VAL A 205 4.16 15.07 12.54
C VAL A 205 5.30 14.21 12.07
N VAL A 206 5.55 14.21 10.76
CA VAL A 206 6.68 13.52 10.15
C VAL A 206 7.83 14.49 10.00
N VAL A 207 9.01 14.08 10.48
CA VAL A 207 10.22 14.93 10.47
C VAL A 207 11.35 14.27 9.70
N ASP A 208 12.13 15.11 9.03
CA ASP A 208 13.36 14.71 8.35
C ASP A 208 14.53 14.52 9.32
N GLU A 209 15.71 14.17 8.79
CA GLU A 209 16.95 13.99 9.56
C GLU A 209 17.52 15.27 10.14
N PHE A 210 17.05 16.43 9.67
CA PHE A 210 17.49 17.75 10.14
C PHE A 210 16.53 18.36 11.16
N GLY A 211 15.40 17.67 11.42
CA GLY A 211 14.37 18.12 12.33
C GLY A 211 13.32 19.05 11.70
N GLY A 212 13.36 19.24 10.37
CA GLY A 212 12.31 19.93 9.61
C GLY A 212 11.05 19.08 9.47
N THR A 213 9.91 19.74 9.27
CA THR A 213 8.65 19.06 9.02
C THR A 213 8.59 18.58 7.56
N SER A 214 8.59 17.26 7.34
CA SER A 214 8.41 16.63 6.04
C SER A 214 6.93 16.52 5.66
N GLY A 215 6.06 16.26 6.63
CA GLY A 215 4.64 16.07 6.38
C GLY A 215 3.83 15.78 7.65
N LEU A 216 2.61 15.34 7.42
CA LEU A 216 1.71 14.81 8.44
C LEU A 216 1.29 13.41 8.06
N VAL A 217 0.95 12.61 9.06
CA VAL A 217 0.35 11.30 8.83
C VAL A 217 -0.79 11.09 9.81
N SER A 218 -1.92 10.67 9.32
CA SER A 218 -3.07 10.29 10.13
C SER A 218 -3.14 8.76 10.32
N LEU A 219 -3.96 8.30 11.24
CA LEU A 219 -4.27 6.87 11.37
C LEU A 219 -5.08 6.40 10.17
N GLU A 220 -5.90 7.29 9.65
CA GLU A 220 -6.72 7.09 8.47
C GLU A 220 -5.84 6.78 7.25
N ASP A 221 -4.79 7.57 6.96
CA ASP A 221 -3.84 7.36 5.86
C ASP A 221 -3.12 5.99 5.99
N ILE A 222 -2.73 5.62 7.21
CA ILE A 222 -2.07 4.33 7.46
C ILE A 222 -3.01 3.14 7.21
N VAL A 223 -4.30 3.29 7.52
CA VAL A 223 -5.29 2.22 7.31
C VAL A 223 -5.63 2.11 5.84
N GLU A 224 -5.64 3.20 5.11
CA GLU A 224 -5.86 3.25 3.66
C GLU A 224 -4.80 2.45 2.90
N GLU A 225 -3.54 2.46 3.31
CA GLU A 225 -2.48 1.60 2.75
C GLU A 225 -2.80 0.09 2.80
N ILE A 226 -3.64 -0.34 3.76
CA ILE A 226 -4.04 -1.74 3.89
C ILE A 226 -5.34 -2.01 3.12
N LEU A 227 -6.32 -1.12 3.29
CA LEU A 227 -7.65 -1.32 2.74
C LEU A 227 -7.74 -0.93 1.26
N GLY A 228 -6.78 -0.12 0.77
CA GLY A 228 -6.87 0.57 -0.51
C GLY A 228 -7.86 1.73 -0.44
N ASP A 229 -7.97 2.49 -1.53
CA ASP A 229 -9.00 3.51 -1.67
C ASP A 229 -10.35 2.84 -1.47
N ILE A 230 -11.02 3.09 -0.36
CA ILE A 230 -12.42 2.68 -0.17
C ILE A 230 -13.25 3.67 -0.98
N GLU A 231 -13.48 3.35 -2.25
CA GLU A 231 -14.43 4.12 -3.06
C GLU A 231 -15.82 3.97 -2.42
N ASP A 232 -16.27 5.01 -1.73
CA ASP A 232 -17.69 5.14 -1.35
C ASP A 232 -18.48 5.50 -2.61
N GLU A 233 -19.67 4.91 -2.79
CA GLU A 233 -20.60 5.18 -3.91
C GLU A 233 -20.93 6.69 -4.06
N HIS A 234 -20.46 7.51 -3.13
CA HIS A 234 -20.64 8.96 -3.07
C HIS A 234 -19.33 9.76 -3.19
N ASP A 235 -18.17 9.09 -3.31
CA ASP A 235 -16.93 9.80 -3.58
C ASP A 235 -16.96 10.35 -5.01
N SER A 236 -17.37 11.59 -5.11
CA SER A 236 -17.12 12.38 -6.30
C SER A 236 -15.60 12.47 -6.45
N THR A 237 -15.04 11.68 -7.35
CA THR A 237 -13.63 11.72 -7.73
C THR A 237 -13.19 13.17 -7.88
N THR A 238 -12.38 13.65 -6.95
CA THR A 238 -11.88 15.03 -6.90
C THR A 238 -10.92 15.29 -8.07
N TYR A 239 -10.62 14.25 -8.85
CA TYR A 239 -9.68 14.29 -9.97
C TYR A 239 -10.43 14.27 -11.30
N ILE A 240 -10.09 15.22 -12.17
CA ILE A 240 -10.61 15.25 -13.54
C ILE A 240 -9.80 14.25 -14.37
N ALA A 241 -10.46 13.21 -14.85
CA ALA A 241 -9.93 12.24 -15.79
C ALA A 241 -10.98 12.01 -16.88
N THR A 242 -10.98 12.85 -17.92
CA THR A 242 -12.03 12.82 -18.95
C THR A 242 -11.44 12.91 -20.34
N LYS A 243 -11.88 12.03 -21.23
CA LYS A 243 -11.59 12.12 -22.65
C LYS A 243 -12.49 13.19 -23.28
N VAL A 244 -11.87 14.26 -23.82
CA VAL A 244 -12.57 15.42 -24.38
C VAL A 244 -12.70 15.35 -25.90
N GLY A 245 -11.74 14.68 -26.58
CA GLY A 245 -11.70 14.50 -28.04
C GLY A 245 -11.20 13.12 -28.44
N GLU A 246 -10.93 12.90 -29.72
CA GLU A 246 -10.41 11.60 -30.20
C GLU A 246 -9.05 11.27 -29.56
N ASP A 247 -8.15 12.26 -29.46
CA ASP A 247 -6.81 12.14 -28.87
C ASP A 247 -6.56 13.24 -27.82
N GLU A 248 -7.62 13.79 -27.21
CA GLU A 248 -7.54 14.85 -26.22
C GLU A 248 -8.13 14.40 -24.88
N TYR A 249 -7.38 14.62 -23.82
CA TYR A 249 -7.72 14.23 -22.46
C TYR A 249 -7.57 15.42 -21.52
N MET A 250 -8.51 15.58 -20.61
CA MET A 250 -8.40 16.51 -19.48
C MET A 250 -8.07 15.72 -18.24
N LEU A 251 -6.89 15.96 -17.70
CA LEU A 251 -6.34 15.20 -16.58
C LEU A 251 -5.95 16.15 -15.45
N SER A 252 -6.27 15.77 -14.22
CA SER A 252 -5.70 16.44 -13.05
C SER A 252 -4.21 16.13 -12.95
N ALA A 253 -3.39 17.13 -12.60
CA ALA A 253 -1.95 16.96 -12.43
C ALA A 253 -1.55 15.97 -11.32
N ARG A 254 -2.47 15.66 -10.40
CA ARG A 254 -2.29 14.69 -9.30
C ARG A 254 -2.59 13.24 -9.66
N LEU A 255 -3.12 13.00 -10.86
CA LEU A 255 -3.36 11.63 -11.32
C LEU A 255 -2.04 10.90 -11.50
N GLU A 256 -1.99 9.67 -11.02
CA GLU A 256 -0.87 8.77 -11.21
C GLU A 256 -0.78 8.33 -12.67
N ILE A 257 0.43 8.23 -13.20
CA ILE A 257 0.68 7.96 -14.62
C ILE A 257 0.23 6.55 -14.99
N ASP A 258 0.47 5.56 -14.14
CA ASP A 258 0.03 4.19 -14.31
C ASP A 258 -1.51 4.09 -14.39
N LYS A 259 -2.23 4.76 -13.48
CA LYS A 259 -3.70 4.83 -13.53
C LYS A 259 -4.21 5.47 -14.83
N VAL A 260 -3.54 6.53 -15.33
CA VAL A 260 -3.91 7.18 -16.58
C VAL A 260 -3.63 6.26 -17.77
N ASN A 261 -2.51 5.55 -17.76
CA ASN A 261 -2.16 4.57 -18.77
C ASN A 261 -3.19 3.44 -18.84
N ASP A 262 -3.58 2.90 -17.69
CA ASP A 262 -4.58 1.83 -17.58
C ASP A 262 -5.98 2.29 -18.02
N MET A 263 -6.43 3.47 -17.57
CA MET A 263 -7.78 3.99 -17.88
C MET A 263 -7.98 4.31 -19.37
N PHE A 264 -6.96 4.85 -20.03
CA PHE A 264 -7.10 5.36 -21.38
C PHE A 264 -6.27 4.61 -22.42
N GLY A 265 -5.50 3.61 -22.02
CA GLY A 265 -4.59 2.88 -22.91
C GLY A 265 -3.50 3.79 -23.49
N LEU A 266 -3.07 4.78 -22.72
CA LEU A 266 -1.99 5.68 -23.08
C LEU A 266 -0.65 5.02 -22.72
N ASP A 267 0.44 5.57 -23.24
CA ASP A 267 1.79 5.08 -23.00
C ASP A 267 2.62 6.30 -22.56
N LEU A 268 2.17 6.92 -21.45
CA LEU A 268 2.91 7.99 -20.79
C LEU A 268 4.17 7.40 -20.16
N PRO A 269 5.33 8.10 -20.24
CA PRO A 269 6.57 7.59 -19.66
C PRO A 269 6.45 7.43 -18.15
N GLU A 270 6.83 6.26 -17.65
CA GLU A 270 6.92 5.95 -16.21
C GLU A 270 8.38 6.06 -15.74
N SER A 271 8.60 6.53 -14.53
CA SER A 271 9.94 6.71 -13.93
C SER A 271 9.89 6.65 -12.41
N ASP A 272 10.98 6.20 -11.79
CA ASP A 272 11.17 6.26 -10.33
C ASP A 272 11.32 7.71 -9.79
N GLU A 273 11.49 8.69 -10.68
CA GLU A 273 11.68 10.10 -10.32
C GLU A 273 10.38 10.89 -10.20
N TYR A 274 9.27 10.35 -10.74
CA TYR A 274 7.95 10.97 -10.68
C TYR A 274 6.84 9.89 -10.80
N MET A 275 5.73 10.09 -10.12
CA MET A 275 4.60 9.16 -10.16
C MET A 275 3.34 9.79 -10.78
N THR A 276 3.23 11.12 -10.84
CA THR A 276 2.03 11.82 -11.27
C THR A 276 2.22 12.54 -12.61
N VAL A 277 1.11 12.84 -13.29
CA VAL A 277 1.11 13.65 -14.54
C VAL A 277 1.79 15.01 -14.31
N GLY A 278 1.54 15.66 -13.17
CA GLY A 278 2.22 16.89 -12.81
C GLY A 278 3.72 16.71 -12.61
N GLY A 279 4.12 15.61 -11.96
CA GLY A 279 5.52 15.24 -11.78
C GLY A 279 6.24 15.02 -13.10
N LEU A 280 5.62 14.30 -14.04
CA LEU A 280 6.14 14.11 -15.40
C LEU A 280 6.35 15.46 -16.11
N ILE A 281 5.36 16.36 -16.05
CA ILE A 281 5.46 17.68 -16.70
C ILE A 281 6.61 18.49 -16.08
N LEU A 282 6.73 18.52 -14.75
CA LEU A 282 7.79 19.25 -14.06
C LEU A 282 9.16 18.67 -14.33
N HIS A 283 9.27 17.35 -14.41
CA HIS A 283 10.51 16.64 -14.75
C HIS A 283 11.00 16.98 -16.16
N GLU A 284 10.13 16.91 -17.15
CA GLU A 284 10.49 17.16 -18.55
C GLU A 284 10.70 18.64 -18.84
N TYR A 285 9.85 19.51 -18.27
CA TYR A 285 9.95 20.96 -18.47
C TYR A 285 11.05 21.62 -17.63
N GLN A 286 11.53 20.95 -16.57
CA GLN A 286 12.54 21.45 -15.64
C GLN A 286 12.16 22.80 -14.98
N GLY A 287 10.86 22.99 -14.72
CA GLY A 287 10.32 24.20 -14.12
C GLY A 287 8.80 24.17 -14.05
N PHE A 288 8.20 25.28 -13.60
CA PHE A 288 6.73 25.42 -13.55
C PHE A 288 6.21 26.06 -14.85
N PRO A 289 5.41 25.34 -15.67
CA PRO A 289 4.80 25.91 -16.85
C PRO A 289 3.78 26.99 -16.48
N LYS A 290 3.65 27.99 -17.35
CA LYS A 290 2.65 29.04 -17.20
C LYS A 290 1.26 28.53 -17.61
N LEU A 291 0.22 29.25 -17.17
CA LEU A 291 -1.14 28.94 -17.56
C LEU A 291 -1.28 28.91 -19.11
N ASN A 292 -1.81 27.83 -19.65
CA ASN A 292 -1.96 27.56 -21.08
C ASN A 292 -0.60 27.43 -21.84
N GLU A 293 0.46 27.13 -21.16
CA GLU A 293 1.73 26.85 -21.80
C GLU A 293 1.74 25.41 -22.33
N VAL A 294 2.24 25.25 -23.53
CA VAL A 294 2.32 23.94 -24.18
C VAL A 294 3.67 23.29 -23.90
N VAL A 295 3.62 22.10 -23.32
CA VAL A 295 4.79 21.27 -22.99
C VAL A 295 4.75 20.02 -23.86
N LYS A 296 5.86 19.73 -24.60
CA LYS A 296 5.95 18.54 -25.45
C LYS A 296 6.74 17.45 -24.74
N ILE A 297 6.10 16.30 -24.59
CA ILE A 297 6.67 15.11 -23.94
C ILE A 297 6.57 13.93 -24.89
N GLY A 298 7.65 13.67 -25.62
CA GLY A 298 7.66 12.63 -26.65
C GLY A 298 6.60 12.88 -27.72
N ARG A 299 5.57 12.02 -27.75
CA ARG A 299 4.42 12.14 -28.69
C ARG A 299 3.24 12.93 -28.11
N PHE A 300 3.30 13.28 -26.84
CA PHE A 300 2.24 14.02 -26.14
C PHE A 300 2.53 15.53 -26.12
N GLU A 301 1.49 16.32 -26.09
CA GLU A 301 1.53 17.79 -26.05
C GLU A 301 0.49 18.32 -25.08
#